data_258aa70536b09029dc420814214df650
#
_entry.id   258aa70536b09029dc420814214df650
#
_cell.length_a   1.000
_cell.length_b   1.000
_cell.length_c   1.000
_cell.angle_alpha   90.00
_cell.angle_beta   90.00
_cell.angle_gamma   90.00
#
_symmetry.space_group_name_H-M   'P 1'
#
loop_
_entity.id
_entity.type
_entity.pdbx_description
1 polymer ?
#
loop_
_entity_poly.entity_id
_entity_poly.type
_entity_poly.pdbx_seq_one_letter_code
_entity_poly.pdbx_strand_id
1 'polypeptide(L)'
;KKNKNQTPVLVIGAAVVCVLRYICHVITGCTVWAGVSIPTADGMAYSLVYNAAYMIPETVVTVYVIALISNAVDLRVEKPVTKKKSENVMAILNGALVFGIAVLIDFLYLFQQIQTEEGFDITLIVNSNWGLVAIITVVGVVVGAIVYFGTKIVSRKKALA
;
A
#
# COMPACT_ATOMS: atom_id res chain seq x y z
N LYS A 1 14.87 26.68 -13.77
CA LYS A 1 13.75 26.05 -13.03
C LYS A 1 14.28 24.76 -12.42
N LYS A 2 14.33 24.68 -11.10
CA LYS A 2 14.73 23.46 -10.37
C LYS A 2 13.81 22.31 -10.82
N ASN A 3 14.37 21.28 -11.41
CA ASN A 3 13.63 20.10 -11.89
C ASN A 3 13.12 19.32 -10.67
N LYS A 4 11.97 19.75 -10.10
CA LYS A 4 11.38 19.10 -8.94
C LYS A 4 10.97 17.70 -9.34
N ASN A 5 11.38 16.70 -8.54
CA ASN A 5 10.94 15.32 -8.74
C ASN A 5 9.42 15.24 -8.62
N GLN A 6 8.73 14.73 -9.65
CA GLN A 6 7.27 14.61 -9.67
C GLN A 6 6.78 13.40 -8.82
N THR A 7 7.65 12.41 -8.62
CA THR A 7 7.27 11.14 -7.96
C THR A 7 6.62 11.33 -6.59
N PRO A 8 7.15 12.13 -5.64
CA PRO A 8 6.51 12.30 -4.35
C PRO A 8 5.09 12.88 -4.44
N VAL A 9 4.89 13.86 -5.33
CA VAL A 9 3.58 14.51 -5.51
C VAL A 9 2.55 13.51 -6.04
N LEU A 10 2.93 12.71 -7.04
CA LEU A 10 2.04 11.72 -7.64
C LEU A 10 1.73 10.57 -6.68
N VAL A 11 2.72 10.12 -5.91
CA VAL A 11 2.54 9.08 -4.88
C VAL A 11 1.60 9.55 -3.76
N ILE A 12 1.82 10.76 -3.25
CA ILE A 12 0.95 11.33 -2.21
C ILE A 12 -0.46 11.54 -2.77
N GLY A 13 -0.59 12.07 -3.98
CA GLY A 13 -1.88 12.25 -4.64
C GLY A 13 -2.63 10.93 -4.80
N ALA A 14 -1.95 9.88 -5.25
CA ALA A 14 -2.54 8.54 -5.36
C ALA A 14 -3.00 7.99 -3.99
N ALA A 15 -2.16 8.12 -2.97
CA ALA A 15 -2.53 7.68 -1.62
C ALA A 15 -3.77 8.41 -1.09
N VAL A 16 -3.84 9.73 -1.28
CA VAL A 16 -5.01 10.55 -0.90
C VAL A 16 -6.26 10.07 -1.64
N VAL A 17 -6.18 9.84 -2.95
CA VAL A 17 -7.32 9.35 -3.75
C VAL A 17 -7.78 7.97 -3.26
N CYS A 18 -6.85 7.06 -2.95
CA CYS A 18 -7.19 5.75 -2.40
C CYS A 18 -7.91 5.86 -1.03
N VAL A 19 -7.43 6.74 -0.15
CA VAL A 19 -8.07 6.96 1.16
C VAL A 19 -9.47 7.55 0.98
N LEU A 20 -9.65 8.55 0.13
CA LEU A 20 -10.97 9.14 -0.15
C LEU A 20 -11.93 8.10 -0.74
N ARG A 21 -11.44 7.28 -1.67
CA ARG A 21 -12.22 6.18 -2.24
C ARG A 21 -12.64 5.18 -1.15
N TYR A 22 -11.72 4.79 -0.27
CA TYR A 22 -12.03 3.92 0.86
C TYR A 22 -13.13 4.48 1.74
N ILE A 23 -13.05 5.75 2.12
CA ILE A 23 -14.08 6.43 2.93
C ILE A 23 -15.43 6.39 2.21
N CYS A 24 -15.50 6.71 0.92
CA CYS A 24 -16.73 6.65 0.14
C CYS A 24 -17.33 5.23 0.11
N HIS A 25 -16.50 4.21 -0.08
CA HIS A 25 -16.94 2.81 -0.08
C HIS A 25 -17.46 2.36 1.30
N VAL A 26 -16.79 2.77 2.38
CA VAL A 26 -17.26 2.47 3.74
C VAL A 26 -18.63 3.12 4.00
N ILE A 27 -18.80 4.40 3.66
CA ILE A 27 -20.07 5.10 3.81
C ILE A 27 -21.17 4.40 3.00
N THR A 28 -20.90 4.09 1.73
CA THR A 28 -21.87 3.40 0.87
C THR A 28 -22.22 2.01 1.40
N GLY A 29 -21.22 1.27 1.90
CA GLY A 29 -21.42 -0.08 2.44
C GLY A 29 -22.28 -0.10 3.69
N CYS A 30 -22.04 0.81 4.64
CA CYS A 30 -22.79 0.85 5.90
C CYS A 30 -24.13 1.61 5.82
N THR A 31 -24.46 2.23 4.69
CA THR A 31 -25.74 2.93 4.48
C THR A 31 -26.55 2.32 3.34
N VAL A 32 -26.13 2.55 2.10
CA VAL A 32 -26.90 2.16 0.89
C VAL A 32 -27.07 0.64 0.81
N TRP A 33 -25.97 -0.13 0.98
CA TRP A 33 -26.04 -1.59 0.91
C TRP A 33 -26.68 -2.22 2.15
N ALA A 34 -26.55 -1.59 3.31
CA ALA A 34 -27.26 -1.99 4.51
C ALA A 34 -28.74 -1.61 4.51
N GLY A 35 -29.19 -0.79 3.54
CA GLY A 35 -30.58 -0.34 3.43
C GLY A 35 -31.03 0.58 4.56
N VAL A 36 -30.09 1.28 5.20
CA VAL A 36 -30.35 2.15 6.37
C VAL A 36 -29.86 3.56 6.12
N SER A 37 -30.58 4.55 6.67
CA SER A 37 -30.19 5.97 6.58
C SER A 37 -29.12 6.34 7.62
N ILE A 38 -29.12 5.65 8.77
CA ILE A 38 -28.16 5.86 9.85
C ILE A 38 -27.42 4.53 10.07
N PRO A 39 -26.08 4.50 9.94
CA PRO A 39 -25.31 3.29 10.10
C PRO A 39 -25.43 2.75 11.54
N THR A 40 -25.54 1.43 11.67
CA THR A 40 -25.34 0.74 12.94
C THR A 40 -23.84 0.55 13.19
N ALA A 41 -23.43 0.32 14.45
CA ALA A 41 -22.05 0.04 14.79
C ALA A 41 -21.54 -1.22 14.08
N ASP A 42 -22.35 -2.27 14.02
CA ASP A 42 -22.02 -3.54 13.36
C ASP A 42 -21.90 -3.37 11.83
N GLY A 43 -22.85 -2.66 11.22
CA GLY A 43 -22.80 -2.34 9.79
C GLY A 43 -21.57 -1.51 9.40
N MET A 44 -21.16 -0.58 10.27
CA MET A 44 -19.95 0.20 10.07
C MET A 44 -18.70 -0.66 10.20
N ALA A 45 -18.60 -1.50 11.25
CA ALA A 45 -17.48 -2.40 11.45
C ALA A 45 -17.34 -3.39 10.28
N TYR A 46 -18.45 -3.99 9.86
CA TYR A 46 -18.47 -4.87 8.68
C TYR A 46 -18.00 -4.15 7.41
N SER A 47 -18.52 -2.96 7.14
CA SER A 47 -18.16 -2.19 5.95
C SER A 47 -16.69 -1.78 5.95
N LEU A 48 -16.12 -1.40 7.11
CA LEU A 48 -14.71 -1.10 7.26
C LEU A 48 -13.84 -2.31 6.88
N VAL A 49 -14.12 -3.47 7.47
CA VAL A 49 -13.33 -4.69 7.23
C VAL A 49 -13.47 -5.18 5.80
N TYR A 50 -14.71 -5.26 5.29
CA TYR A 50 -14.99 -5.72 3.93
C TYR A 50 -14.25 -4.86 2.88
N ASN A 51 -14.36 -3.53 2.99
CA ASN A 51 -13.70 -2.64 2.05
C ASN A 51 -12.16 -2.65 2.23
N ALA A 52 -11.64 -2.78 3.44
CA ALA A 52 -10.21 -2.94 3.70
C ALA A 52 -9.64 -4.17 2.99
N ALA A 53 -10.38 -5.28 2.93
CA ALA A 53 -9.95 -6.55 2.38
C ALA A 53 -9.42 -6.47 0.94
N TYR A 54 -10.02 -5.64 0.11
CA TYR A 54 -9.56 -5.46 -1.27
C TYR A 54 -8.88 -4.11 -1.51
N MET A 55 -9.23 -3.07 -0.77
CA MET A 55 -8.69 -1.73 -1.03
C MET A 55 -7.28 -1.52 -0.45
N ILE A 56 -6.91 -2.22 0.63
CA ILE A 56 -5.52 -2.16 1.13
C ILE A 56 -4.54 -2.77 0.11
N PRO A 57 -4.73 -4.02 -0.38
CA PRO A 57 -3.89 -4.57 -1.44
C PRO A 57 -3.86 -3.70 -2.70
N GLU A 58 -5.03 -3.22 -3.15
CA GLU A 58 -5.14 -2.34 -4.30
C GLU A 58 -4.34 -1.04 -4.12
N THR A 59 -4.42 -0.43 -2.93
CA THR A 59 -3.68 0.81 -2.63
C THR A 59 -2.17 0.58 -2.69
N VAL A 60 -1.67 -0.50 -2.09
CA VAL A 60 -0.25 -0.84 -2.12
C VAL A 60 0.26 -0.99 -3.55
N VAL A 61 -0.46 -1.75 -4.37
CA VAL A 61 -0.10 -1.95 -5.79
C VAL A 61 -0.18 -0.64 -6.57
N THR A 62 -1.24 0.13 -6.41
CA THR A 62 -1.46 1.39 -7.12
C THR A 62 -0.36 2.40 -6.82
N VAL A 63 -0.06 2.62 -5.55
CA VAL A 63 0.98 3.57 -5.12
C VAL A 63 2.36 3.13 -5.64
N TYR A 64 2.66 1.84 -5.59
CA TYR A 64 3.92 1.30 -6.10
C TYR A 64 4.05 1.48 -7.62
N VAL A 65 3.03 1.14 -8.39
CA VAL A 65 3.01 1.29 -9.85
C VAL A 65 3.13 2.76 -10.25
N ILE A 66 2.42 3.67 -9.60
CA ILE A 66 2.53 5.11 -9.83
C ILE A 66 3.95 5.61 -9.54
N ALA A 67 4.57 5.14 -8.48
CA ALA A 67 5.96 5.49 -8.16
C ALA A 67 6.94 5.00 -9.22
N LEU A 68 6.76 3.78 -9.74
CA LEU A 68 7.57 3.23 -10.85
C LEU A 68 7.41 4.06 -12.13
N ILE A 69 6.16 4.31 -12.55
CA ILE A 69 5.86 5.05 -13.79
C ILE A 69 6.38 6.48 -13.67
N SER A 70 6.09 7.16 -12.58
CA SER A 70 6.50 8.55 -12.35
C SER A 70 8.03 8.73 -12.25
N ASN A 71 8.77 7.67 -11.90
CA ASN A 71 10.23 7.66 -11.90
C ASN A 71 10.81 7.44 -13.32
N ALA A 72 10.08 6.72 -14.18
CA ALA A 72 10.54 6.37 -15.53
C ALA A 72 10.09 7.36 -16.61
N VAL A 73 8.95 8.02 -16.41
CA VAL A 73 8.29 8.87 -17.41
C VAL A 73 8.04 10.26 -16.83
N ASP A 74 8.29 11.31 -17.60
CA ASP A 74 7.85 12.66 -17.25
C ASP A 74 6.41 12.86 -17.72
N LEU A 75 5.50 13.00 -16.76
CA LEU A 75 4.06 13.18 -16.99
C LEU A 75 3.61 14.64 -16.95
N ARG A 76 4.57 15.59 -16.82
CA ARG A 76 4.28 17.04 -16.75
C ARG A 76 4.27 17.71 -18.13
N VAL A 77 4.54 16.97 -19.17
CA VAL A 77 4.57 17.44 -20.55
C VAL A 77 3.38 16.87 -21.32
N GLU A 78 2.93 17.57 -22.34
CA GLU A 78 1.77 17.20 -23.14
C GLU A 78 1.88 15.78 -23.73
N LYS A 79 3.10 15.43 -24.19
CA LYS A 79 3.42 14.06 -24.62
C LYS A 79 4.40 13.44 -23.63
N PRO A 80 3.99 12.39 -22.91
CA PRO A 80 4.87 11.73 -21.94
C PRO A 80 6.19 11.29 -22.55
N VAL A 81 7.30 11.63 -21.93
CA VAL A 81 8.66 11.31 -22.39
C VAL A 81 9.37 10.44 -21.35
N THR A 82 10.07 9.43 -21.82
CA THR A 82 10.92 8.63 -20.95
C THR A 82 12.08 9.47 -20.42
N LYS A 83 12.41 9.29 -19.15
CA LYS A 83 13.53 9.97 -18.49
C LYS A 83 14.49 8.96 -17.84
N LYS A 84 15.73 9.39 -17.59
CA LYS A 84 16.66 8.59 -16.81
C LYS A 84 16.08 8.33 -15.41
N LYS A 85 15.94 7.05 -15.06
CA LYS A 85 15.44 6.64 -13.74
C LYS A 85 16.40 7.13 -12.64
N SER A 86 15.81 7.65 -11.56
CA SER A 86 16.59 7.97 -10.37
C SER A 86 16.95 6.70 -9.62
N GLU A 87 18.24 6.43 -9.48
CA GLU A 87 18.74 5.25 -8.77
C GLU A 87 18.35 5.24 -7.29
N ASN A 88 18.36 6.42 -6.65
CA ASN A 88 17.90 6.56 -5.27
C ASN A 88 16.41 6.20 -5.12
N VAL A 89 15.57 6.63 -6.08
CA VAL A 89 14.14 6.29 -6.09
C VAL A 89 13.97 4.79 -6.32
N MET A 90 14.73 4.18 -7.23
CA MET A 90 14.68 2.73 -7.46
C MET A 90 15.10 1.92 -6.24
N ALA A 91 16.12 2.35 -5.51
CA ALA A 91 16.52 1.68 -4.27
C ALA A 91 15.41 1.74 -3.22
N ILE A 92 14.76 2.91 -3.05
CA ILE A 92 13.61 3.07 -2.15
C ILE A 92 12.45 2.17 -2.57
N LEU A 93 12.12 2.15 -3.86
CA LEU A 93 11.01 1.33 -4.38
C LEU A 93 11.26 -0.18 -4.17
N ASN A 94 12.48 -0.65 -4.42
CA ASN A 94 12.80 -2.06 -4.22
C ASN A 94 12.70 -2.46 -2.73
N GLY A 95 13.20 -1.62 -1.82
CA GLY A 95 13.04 -1.86 -0.38
C GLY A 95 11.59 -1.80 0.07
N ALA A 96 10.84 -0.79 -0.41
CA ALA A 96 9.42 -0.61 -0.10
C ALA A 96 8.55 -1.75 -0.65
N LEU A 97 8.90 -2.34 -1.79
CA LEU A 97 8.20 -3.50 -2.34
C LEU A 97 8.27 -4.70 -1.39
N VAL A 98 9.46 -5.00 -0.87
CA VAL A 98 9.64 -6.11 0.06
C VAL A 98 8.86 -5.87 1.36
N PHE A 99 8.94 -4.66 1.92
CA PHE A 99 8.17 -4.29 3.09
C PHE A 99 6.66 -4.35 2.81
N GLY A 100 6.20 -3.85 1.66
CA GLY A 100 4.80 -3.90 1.25
C GLY A 100 4.27 -5.34 1.13
N ILE A 101 5.08 -6.28 0.63
CA ILE A 101 4.73 -7.70 0.61
C ILE A 101 4.56 -8.25 2.03
N ALA A 102 5.45 -7.92 2.97
CA ALA A 102 5.32 -8.33 4.36
C ALA A 102 4.02 -7.81 4.98
N VAL A 103 3.70 -6.52 4.78
CA VAL A 103 2.45 -5.91 5.23
C VAL A 103 1.22 -6.61 4.63
N LEU A 104 1.28 -6.99 3.35
CA LEU A 104 0.19 -7.74 2.71
C LEU A 104 0.03 -9.14 3.29
N ILE A 105 1.13 -9.83 3.65
CA ILE A 105 1.08 -11.13 4.31
C ILE A 105 0.44 -10.99 5.71
N ASP A 106 0.88 -10.01 6.50
CA ASP A 106 0.28 -9.72 7.81
C ASP A 106 -1.21 -9.42 7.69
N PHE A 107 -1.58 -8.59 6.71
CA PHE A 107 -2.97 -8.25 6.46
C PHE A 107 -3.81 -9.50 6.09
N LEU A 108 -3.34 -10.34 5.17
CA LEU A 108 -4.03 -11.56 4.76
C LEU A 108 -4.16 -12.54 5.94
N TYR A 109 -3.12 -12.66 6.76
CA TYR A 109 -3.16 -13.47 7.96
C TYR A 109 -4.24 -12.99 8.94
N LEU A 110 -4.22 -11.69 9.29
CA LEU A 110 -5.21 -11.10 10.20
C LEU A 110 -6.62 -11.18 9.63
N PHE A 111 -6.78 -10.99 8.33
CA PHE A 111 -8.06 -11.11 7.65
C PHE A 111 -8.64 -12.52 7.74
N GLN A 112 -7.80 -13.55 7.62
CA GLN A 112 -8.23 -14.95 7.82
C GLN A 112 -8.70 -15.23 9.26
N GLN A 113 -8.10 -14.57 10.27
CA GLN A 113 -8.46 -14.81 11.67
C GLN A 113 -9.86 -14.28 12.03
N ILE A 114 -10.34 -13.27 11.31
CA ILE A 114 -11.64 -12.64 11.55
C ILE A 114 -12.76 -13.19 10.66
N GLN A 115 -12.46 -14.13 9.75
CA GLN A 115 -13.48 -14.77 8.91
C GLN A 115 -14.28 -15.79 9.71
N THR A 116 -15.61 -15.79 9.50
CA THR A 116 -16.56 -16.76 10.03
C THR A 116 -17.45 -17.29 8.90
N GLU A 117 -18.25 -18.32 9.17
CA GLU A 117 -19.24 -18.83 8.20
C GLU A 117 -20.33 -17.80 7.87
N GLU A 118 -20.59 -16.84 8.78
CA GLU A 118 -21.63 -15.82 8.64
C GLU A 118 -21.08 -14.47 8.11
N GLY A 119 -19.74 -14.37 7.91
CA GLY A 119 -19.08 -13.15 7.46
C GLY A 119 -17.81 -12.82 8.24
N PHE A 120 -17.70 -11.61 8.80
CA PHE A 120 -16.50 -11.15 9.54
C PHE A 120 -16.88 -10.78 10.97
N ASP A 121 -16.13 -11.33 11.93
CA ASP A 121 -16.15 -10.91 13.33
C ASP A 121 -14.82 -10.27 13.72
N ILE A 122 -14.79 -8.94 13.76
CA ILE A 122 -13.58 -8.18 14.08
C ILE A 122 -13.08 -8.43 15.51
N THR A 123 -13.93 -8.88 16.40
CA THR A 123 -13.52 -9.15 17.80
C THR A 123 -12.54 -10.31 17.89
N LEU A 124 -12.56 -11.22 16.92
CA LEU A 124 -11.64 -12.36 16.83
C LEU A 124 -10.18 -11.95 16.61
N ILE A 125 -9.93 -10.72 16.14
CA ILE A 125 -8.57 -10.21 15.90
C ILE A 125 -7.70 -10.23 17.18
N VAL A 126 -8.33 -10.11 18.34
CA VAL A 126 -7.64 -10.16 19.64
C VAL A 126 -6.95 -11.51 19.86
N ASN A 127 -7.53 -12.59 19.31
CA ASN A 127 -7.03 -13.95 19.42
C ASN A 127 -5.92 -14.28 18.42
N SER A 128 -5.58 -13.36 17.53
CA SER A 128 -4.54 -13.55 16.53
C SER A 128 -3.16 -13.69 17.17
N ASN A 129 -2.27 -14.44 16.51
CA ASN A 129 -0.88 -14.54 16.96
C ASN A 129 -0.11 -13.26 16.58
N TRP A 130 -0.18 -12.25 17.44
CA TRP A 130 0.51 -10.98 17.28
C TRP A 130 2.04 -11.12 17.26
N GLY A 131 2.58 -12.17 17.88
CA GLY A 131 4.00 -12.50 17.79
C GLY A 131 4.41 -12.86 16.35
N LEU A 132 3.58 -13.64 15.65
CA LEU A 132 3.82 -13.95 14.23
C LEU A 132 3.76 -12.71 13.37
N VAL A 133 2.77 -11.84 13.54
CA VAL A 133 2.65 -10.54 12.83
C VAL A 133 3.91 -9.70 13.06
N ALA A 134 4.34 -9.57 14.31
CA ALA A 134 5.56 -8.81 14.63
C ALA A 134 6.81 -9.40 13.94
N ILE A 135 6.96 -10.72 13.90
CA ILE A 135 8.07 -11.39 13.23
C ILE A 135 8.04 -11.09 11.73
N ILE A 136 6.90 -11.26 11.06
CA ILE A 136 6.75 -11.01 9.62
C ILE A 136 7.09 -9.54 9.30
N THR A 137 6.53 -8.60 10.06
CA THR A 137 6.80 -7.16 9.90
C THR A 137 8.30 -6.85 10.07
N VAL A 138 8.95 -7.37 11.15
CA VAL A 138 10.38 -7.13 11.41
C VAL A 138 11.25 -7.73 10.30
N VAL A 139 10.96 -8.95 9.86
CA VAL A 139 11.66 -9.59 8.74
C VAL A 139 11.49 -8.75 7.47
N GLY A 140 10.27 -8.26 7.19
CA GLY A 140 10.00 -7.38 6.06
C GLY A 140 10.82 -6.09 6.09
N VAL A 141 10.95 -5.46 7.25
CA VAL A 141 11.78 -4.26 7.44
C VAL A 141 13.26 -4.57 7.21
N VAL A 142 13.77 -5.63 7.81
CA VAL A 142 15.19 -6.00 7.70
C VAL A 142 15.56 -6.36 6.25
N VAL A 143 14.77 -7.24 5.61
CA VAL A 143 15.01 -7.64 4.22
C VAL A 143 14.82 -6.45 3.28
N GLY A 144 13.81 -5.60 3.51
CA GLY A 144 13.61 -4.37 2.75
C GLY A 144 14.80 -3.42 2.85
N ALA A 145 15.38 -3.27 4.05
CA ALA A 145 16.61 -2.48 4.24
C ALA A 145 17.82 -3.09 3.51
N ILE A 146 18.00 -4.41 3.56
CA ILE A 146 19.07 -5.10 2.84
C ILE A 146 18.95 -4.87 1.33
N VAL A 147 17.73 -4.99 0.78
CA VAL A 147 17.45 -4.77 -0.64
C VAL A 147 17.69 -3.30 -1.03
N TYR A 148 17.27 -2.35 -0.19
CA TYR A 148 17.54 -0.92 -0.40
C TYR A 148 19.06 -0.64 -0.48
N PHE A 149 19.83 -1.07 0.51
CA PHE A 149 21.27 -0.83 0.54
C PHE A 149 21.99 -1.59 -0.57
N GLY A 150 21.61 -2.84 -0.85
CA GLY A 150 22.16 -3.64 -1.95
C GLY A 150 21.97 -2.97 -3.31
N THR A 151 20.74 -2.49 -3.59
CA THR A 151 20.46 -1.74 -4.82
C THR A 151 21.32 -0.49 -4.92
N LYS A 152 21.48 0.26 -3.83
CA LYS A 152 22.28 1.48 -3.80
C LYS A 152 23.78 1.23 -4.05
N ILE A 153 24.32 0.13 -3.52
CA ILE A 153 25.74 -0.28 -3.74
C ILE A 153 25.96 -0.66 -5.20
N VAL A 154 25.06 -1.47 -5.79
CA VAL A 154 25.14 -1.88 -7.19
C VAL A 154 25.07 -0.68 -8.13
N SER A 155 24.17 0.25 -7.86
CA SER A 155 24.04 1.47 -8.65
C SER A 155 25.29 2.34 -8.61
N ARG A 156 25.92 2.48 -7.43
CA ARG A 156 27.19 3.21 -7.29
C ARG A 156 28.33 2.59 -8.09
N LYS A 157 28.46 1.25 -8.06
CA LYS A 157 29.49 0.55 -8.84
C LYS A 157 29.33 0.76 -10.34
N LYS A 158 28.09 0.75 -10.86
CA LYS A 158 27.80 1.02 -12.27
C LYS A 158 28.10 2.46 -12.70
N ALA A 159 28.09 3.42 -11.79
CA ALA A 159 28.42 4.80 -12.08
C ALA A 159 29.95 5.07 -12.11
N LEU A 160 30.75 4.17 -11.57
CA LEU A 160 32.21 4.25 -11.50
C LEU A 160 32.92 3.40 -12.57
N ALA A 161 32.20 2.51 -13.25
CA ALA A 161 32.66 1.71 -14.38
C ALA A 161 32.30 2.37 -15.72
#